data_78ffc8f44118979ffdd26b417a8ac1c2
#
_entry.id   78ffc8f44118979ffdd26b417a8ac1c2
#
_cell.length_a   1.000
_cell.length_b   1.000
_cell.length_c   1.000
_cell.angle_alpha   90.00
_cell.angle_beta   90.00
_cell.angle_gamma   90.00
#
_symmetry.space_group_name_H-M   'P 1'
#
loop_
_entity.id
_entity.type
_entity.pdbx_description
1 polymer ?
#
loop_
_entity_poly.entity_id
_entity_poly.type
_entity_poly.pdbx_seq_one_letter_code
_entity_poly.pdbx_strand_id
1 'polypeptide(L)'
;MASAAAPVDEDVSPKETKQGGFRTMPFILANEICDRFATAGFNANLITYLTQQLHLPLVEASNLLTNFNGTAAFTPVLGAIIADSFSGRYWAIAGGGALYLLGMLGLVVSALAPALRPTPCAAAITTPCERATGGQLAMLYLPLLLTALGSGGIRPCVVAFGADQFGGKRRRRPGGEQKWSYFNLYFFSMGLAVLLALTVVVYIQENVGWGWGFGIPAIAMFVSVLSFVVGYPLYVKVRPEGSPFKRLLQVVVAAVKKRKEAVPEDAALLYQNKELDAPIAADGRLLHTDQLRFLDRAAVLTADDVVAADSGQPDLWRLSTVHRVEELKSIARMLPLWAASITLIAAASHNFTFAIQQSRSMDRRLTPHFTIPPASMIIFTTLTMLVSLALYDRAFVPLARRVTGLKSGITYFQRMGAGFAVSVLGVAAGALVEARRRRVAADHGLVDDPNATVPMSVFWLVPQYALHGVSDALSTVGHMEFLYDQSPESMRSSAAALFWVAGSIGNYLGTVLVTVVQSATKGAWLQDNINRWRLDYYYWLVTFLLVLNLVYYIVCFHFYTVKIFEVDNAGDDVQRRGDGCEAVPESDKHAGSRN
;
A
#
# COMPACT_ATOMS: atom_id res chain seq x y z
N MET A 1 5.92 -73.67 -9.37
CA MET A 1 6.96 -72.97 -8.60
C MET A 1 6.43 -71.59 -8.32
N ALA A 2 6.07 -71.35 -7.06
CA ALA A 2 5.48 -70.13 -6.58
C ALA A 2 6.56 -69.05 -6.45
N SER A 3 6.30 -67.86 -7.00
CA SER A 3 7.09 -66.67 -6.72
C SER A 3 6.33 -65.83 -5.68
N ALA A 4 6.95 -65.68 -4.52
CA ALA A 4 6.45 -64.97 -3.39
C ALA A 4 6.36 -63.47 -3.69
N ALA A 5 5.19 -62.87 -3.48
CA ALA A 5 4.99 -61.41 -3.39
C ALA A 5 5.57 -60.94 -2.05
N ALA A 6 6.46 -59.93 -2.14
CA ALA A 6 6.96 -59.21 -0.98
C ALA A 6 5.84 -58.35 -0.34
N PRO A 7 5.81 -58.20 0.99
CA PRO A 7 4.81 -57.39 1.65
C PRO A 7 5.02 -55.91 1.37
N VAL A 8 3.94 -55.22 1.01
CA VAL A 8 3.87 -53.78 0.93
C VAL A 8 3.90 -53.23 2.35
N ASP A 9 4.99 -52.58 2.67
CA ASP A 9 5.26 -51.95 3.93
C ASP A 9 4.35 -50.75 4.23
N GLU A 10 3.83 -50.83 5.43
CA GLU A 10 3.64 -49.79 6.43
C GLU A 10 3.01 -48.48 6.00
N ASP A 11 1.78 -48.43 6.37
CA ASP A 11 0.97 -47.30 6.73
C ASP A 11 1.74 -46.38 7.71
N VAL A 12 2.59 -45.50 7.17
CA VAL A 12 3.15 -44.39 7.92
C VAL A 12 2.03 -43.38 8.11
N SER A 13 1.30 -43.52 9.23
CA SER A 13 0.39 -42.51 9.72
C SER A 13 1.13 -41.17 9.72
N PRO A 14 0.60 -40.12 9.05
CA PRO A 14 1.23 -38.83 9.11
C PRO A 14 1.19 -38.35 10.56
N LYS A 15 2.36 -38.31 11.23
CA LYS A 15 2.51 -37.58 12.50
C LYS A 15 1.90 -36.22 12.29
N GLU A 16 0.76 -35.96 12.91
CA GLU A 16 0.14 -34.63 12.98
C GLU A 16 1.22 -33.68 13.47
N THR A 17 1.76 -32.91 12.55
CA THR A 17 2.73 -31.88 12.89
C THR A 17 2.00 -30.87 13.77
N LYS A 18 2.40 -30.77 15.05
CA LYS A 18 1.86 -29.84 16.05
C LYS A 18 2.16 -28.36 15.68
N GLN A 19 2.63 -28.09 14.45
CA GLN A 19 3.01 -26.80 13.93
C GLN A 19 1.92 -26.22 13.01
N GLY A 20 1.78 -24.88 13.03
CA GLY A 20 0.84 -24.12 12.17
C GLY A 20 -0.59 -24.03 12.72
N GLY A 21 -1.47 -23.49 11.89
CA GLY A 21 -2.90 -23.33 12.18
C GLY A 21 -3.22 -22.22 13.19
N PHE A 22 -4.41 -22.28 13.78
CA PHE A 22 -4.90 -21.23 14.70
C PHE A 22 -4.03 -20.99 15.94
N ARG A 23 -3.18 -21.93 16.33
CA ARG A 23 -2.27 -21.77 17.48
C ARG A 23 -1.19 -20.71 17.27
N THR A 24 -0.84 -20.43 16.02
CA THR A 24 0.16 -19.40 15.66
C THR A 24 -0.45 -18.00 15.56
N MET A 25 -1.77 -17.90 15.41
CA MET A 25 -2.49 -16.64 15.19
C MET A 25 -2.30 -15.61 16.30
N PRO A 26 -2.36 -15.93 17.59
CA PRO A 26 -2.16 -14.94 18.65
C PRO A 26 -0.82 -14.21 18.52
N PHE A 27 0.24 -14.93 18.18
CA PHE A 27 1.58 -14.36 18.04
C PHE A 27 1.72 -13.48 16.79
N ILE A 28 1.13 -13.91 15.67
CA ILE A 28 1.17 -13.16 14.41
C ILE A 28 0.27 -11.91 14.50
N LEU A 29 -0.94 -12.05 15.05
CA LEU A 29 -1.85 -10.92 15.25
C LEU A 29 -1.30 -9.92 16.27
N ALA A 30 -0.69 -10.38 17.37
CA ALA A 30 -0.05 -9.49 18.33
C ALA A 30 1.08 -8.70 17.68
N ASN A 31 1.91 -9.34 16.84
CA ASN A 31 2.95 -8.64 16.07
C ASN A 31 2.35 -7.54 15.21
N GLU A 32 1.32 -7.84 14.42
CA GLU A 32 0.69 -6.88 13.51
C GLU A 32 -0.05 -5.75 14.25
N ILE A 33 -0.80 -6.07 15.31
CA ILE A 33 -1.50 -5.08 16.14
C ILE A 33 -0.50 -4.08 16.75
N CYS A 34 0.59 -4.60 17.32
CA CYS A 34 1.63 -3.76 17.93
C CYS A 34 2.37 -2.93 16.89
N ASP A 35 2.69 -3.48 15.69
CA ASP A 35 3.31 -2.73 14.60
C ASP A 35 2.42 -1.58 14.12
N ARG A 36 1.12 -1.85 13.92
CA ARG A 36 0.16 -0.82 13.51
C ARG A 36 -0.04 0.26 14.56
N PHE A 37 -0.15 -0.15 15.81
CA PHE A 37 -0.23 0.77 16.94
C PHE A 37 1.01 1.66 17.03
N ALA A 38 2.22 1.07 16.96
CA ALA A 38 3.48 1.80 17.02
C ALA A 38 3.63 2.76 15.84
N THR A 39 3.39 2.27 14.61
CA THR A 39 3.52 3.08 13.39
C THR A 39 2.53 4.25 13.38
N ALA A 40 1.26 4.00 13.69
CA ALA A 40 0.25 5.06 13.74
C ALA A 40 0.56 6.07 14.86
N GLY A 41 0.97 5.57 16.03
CA GLY A 41 1.24 6.42 17.19
C GLY A 41 2.39 7.39 16.99
N PHE A 42 3.53 6.96 16.41
CA PHE A 42 4.62 7.90 16.22
C PHE A 42 4.44 8.78 14.98
N ASN A 43 3.88 8.25 13.89
CA ASN A 43 3.79 8.97 12.62
C ASN A 43 2.70 10.06 12.63
N ALA A 44 1.57 9.82 13.30
CA ALA A 44 0.43 10.72 13.28
C ALA A 44 0.76 12.14 13.76
N ASN A 45 1.61 12.28 14.76
CA ASN A 45 1.96 13.58 15.34
C ASN A 45 3.44 13.98 15.13
N LEU A 46 4.18 13.25 14.28
CA LEU A 46 5.60 13.51 14.03
C LEU A 46 5.84 14.92 13.49
N ILE A 47 4.93 15.45 12.66
CA ILE A 47 5.03 16.83 12.15
C ILE A 47 5.07 17.87 13.30
N THR A 48 4.34 17.61 14.36
CA THR A 48 4.34 18.47 15.55
C THR A 48 5.69 18.44 16.26
N TYR A 49 6.30 17.25 16.40
CA TYR A 49 7.64 17.10 16.96
C TYR A 49 8.68 17.87 16.13
N LEU A 50 8.63 17.74 14.81
CA LEU A 50 9.55 18.40 13.89
C LEU A 50 9.46 19.94 13.97
N THR A 51 8.25 20.46 14.04
CA THR A 51 8.02 21.91 14.05
C THR A 51 8.18 22.55 15.42
N GLN A 52 7.77 21.88 16.51
CA GLN A 52 7.77 22.47 17.84
C GLN A 52 9.00 22.12 18.69
N GLN A 53 9.60 20.94 18.49
CA GLN A 53 10.75 20.50 19.28
C GLN A 53 12.07 20.75 18.55
N LEU A 54 12.07 20.64 17.21
CA LEU A 54 13.26 20.83 16.39
C LEU A 54 13.27 22.17 15.64
N HIS A 55 12.20 22.95 15.78
CA HIS A 55 12.01 24.27 15.15
C HIS A 55 12.26 24.29 13.64
N LEU A 56 11.91 23.18 12.95
CA LEU A 56 11.98 23.12 11.49
C LEU A 56 10.87 23.95 10.85
N PRO A 57 11.17 24.66 9.74
CA PRO A 57 10.15 25.29 8.93
C PRO A 57 9.09 24.27 8.51
N LEU A 58 7.84 24.69 8.49
CA LEU A 58 6.71 23.76 8.32
C LEU A 58 6.77 22.99 7.00
N VAL A 59 7.18 23.64 5.91
CA VAL A 59 7.31 22.98 4.60
C VAL A 59 8.44 21.95 4.62
N GLU A 60 9.58 22.29 5.23
CA GLU A 60 10.71 21.37 5.38
C GLU A 60 10.32 20.15 6.22
N ALA A 61 9.65 20.37 7.35
CA ALA A 61 9.13 19.30 8.21
C ALA A 61 8.10 18.41 7.48
N SER A 62 7.22 19.01 6.70
CA SER A 62 6.23 18.30 5.90
C SER A 62 6.87 17.45 4.80
N ASN A 63 7.85 18.00 4.08
CA ASN A 63 8.61 17.27 3.07
C ASN A 63 9.41 16.11 3.69
N LEU A 64 10.02 16.33 4.86
CA LEU A 64 10.74 15.28 5.59
C LEU A 64 9.81 14.12 5.96
N LEU A 65 8.64 14.41 6.50
CA LEU A 65 7.67 13.40 6.86
C LEU A 65 7.16 12.64 5.63
N THR A 66 6.89 13.34 4.55
CA THR A 66 6.44 12.74 3.29
C THR A 66 7.54 11.87 2.65
N ASN A 67 8.79 12.32 2.66
CA ASN A 67 9.94 11.53 2.19
C ASN A 67 10.18 10.31 3.07
N PHE A 68 10.02 10.43 4.38
CA PHE A 68 10.06 9.28 5.29
C PHE A 68 8.98 8.25 4.94
N ASN A 69 7.73 8.69 4.74
CA ASN A 69 6.63 7.82 4.33
C ASN A 69 6.89 7.17 2.97
N GLY A 70 7.47 7.92 2.01
CA GLY A 70 7.91 7.39 0.73
C GLY A 70 8.97 6.29 0.85
N THR A 71 9.99 6.52 1.68
CA THR A 71 11.03 5.53 1.98
C THR A 71 10.43 4.29 2.66
N ALA A 72 9.59 4.49 3.69
CA ALA A 72 8.91 3.40 4.40
C ALA A 72 7.92 2.62 3.52
N ALA A 73 7.43 3.20 2.42
CA ALA A 73 6.63 2.50 1.41
C ALA A 73 7.49 1.78 0.37
N PHE A 74 8.74 2.19 0.14
CA PHE A 74 9.66 1.52 -0.78
C PHE A 74 10.32 0.27 -0.17
N THR A 75 10.70 0.35 1.10
CA THR A 75 11.43 -0.73 1.80
C THR A 75 10.71 -2.09 1.82
N PRO A 76 9.35 -2.21 1.81
CA PRO A 76 8.65 -3.47 1.65
C PRO A 76 9.01 -4.25 0.37
N VAL A 77 9.38 -3.56 -0.71
CA VAL A 77 9.84 -4.24 -1.94
C VAL A 77 11.17 -4.94 -1.70
N LEU A 78 12.11 -4.24 -1.04
CA LEU A 78 13.41 -4.82 -0.67
C LEU A 78 13.23 -5.98 0.30
N GLY A 79 12.37 -5.82 1.30
CA GLY A 79 12.05 -6.86 2.28
C GLY A 79 11.44 -8.10 1.64
N ALA A 80 10.51 -7.94 0.70
CA ALA A 80 9.92 -9.04 -0.05
C ALA A 80 10.99 -9.79 -0.88
N ILE A 81 11.85 -9.06 -1.59
CA ILE A 81 12.94 -9.67 -2.38
C ILE A 81 13.89 -10.47 -1.48
N ILE A 82 14.29 -9.90 -0.32
CA ILE A 82 15.17 -10.57 0.63
C ILE A 82 14.49 -11.82 1.22
N ALA A 83 13.22 -11.71 1.58
CA ALA A 83 12.45 -12.82 2.15
C ALA A 83 12.25 -13.96 1.17
N ASP A 84 11.87 -13.65 -0.08
CA ASP A 84 11.53 -14.67 -1.09
C ASP A 84 12.78 -15.26 -1.76
N SER A 85 13.92 -14.54 -1.77
CA SER A 85 15.15 -14.99 -2.44
C SER A 85 16.19 -15.61 -1.50
N PHE A 86 16.30 -15.14 -0.24
CA PHE A 86 17.45 -15.46 0.60
C PHE A 86 17.08 -15.97 2.00
N SER A 87 16.43 -15.13 2.83
CA SER A 87 16.31 -15.39 4.26
C SER A 87 15.06 -16.17 4.66
N GLY A 88 14.04 -16.21 3.80
CA GLY A 88 12.69 -16.65 4.18
C GLY A 88 11.93 -15.61 5.01
N ARG A 89 10.62 -15.73 5.03
CA ARG A 89 9.70 -14.73 5.63
C ARG A 89 9.91 -14.56 7.14
N TYR A 90 10.21 -15.64 7.87
CA TYR A 90 10.44 -15.57 9.32
C TYR A 90 11.59 -14.63 9.67
N TRP A 91 12.77 -14.83 9.07
CA TRP A 91 13.96 -14.04 9.36
C TRP A 91 13.85 -12.58 8.87
N ALA A 92 13.13 -12.37 7.77
CA ALA A 92 12.82 -11.01 7.29
C ALA A 92 11.97 -10.23 8.31
N ILE A 93 10.94 -10.88 8.92
CA ILE A 93 10.10 -10.28 9.95
C ILE A 93 10.90 -10.03 11.23
N ALA A 94 11.63 -11.03 11.73
CA ALA A 94 12.39 -10.91 12.97
C ALA A 94 13.50 -9.85 12.86
N GLY A 95 14.28 -9.87 11.79
CA GLY A 95 15.34 -8.89 11.53
C GLY A 95 14.79 -7.49 11.27
N GLY A 96 13.70 -7.38 10.49
CA GLY A 96 12.99 -6.12 10.28
C GLY A 96 12.44 -5.55 11.59
N GLY A 97 11.84 -6.39 12.44
CA GLY A 97 11.36 -6.00 13.77
C GLY A 97 12.46 -5.47 14.69
N ALA A 98 13.62 -6.11 14.68
CA ALA A 98 14.79 -5.65 15.45
C ALA A 98 15.30 -4.28 14.97
N LEU A 99 15.40 -4.07 13.64
CA LEU A 99 15.80 -2.78 13.08
C LEU A 99 14.77 -1.68 13.40
N TYR A 100 13.47 -2.01 13.29
CA TYR A 100 12.40 -1.07 13.65
C TYR A 100 12.49 -0.66 15.12
N LEU A 101 12.67 -1.63 16.02
CA LEU A 101 12.82 -1.36 17.44
C LEU A 101 14.03 -0.47 17.73
N LEU A 102 15.18 -0.72 17.11
CA LEU A 102 16.36 0.14 17.23
C LEU A 102 16.07 1.58 16.77
N GLY A 103 15.36 1.73 15.67
CA GLY A 103 14.91 3.05 15.20
C GLY A 103 14.01 3.75 16.22
N MET A 104 13.01 3.04 16.77
CA MET A 104 12.10 3.60 17.79
C MET A 104 12.84 3.99 19.06
N LEU A 105 13.81 3.19 19.52
CA LEU A 105 14.65 3.53 20.66
C LEU A 105 15.49 4.78 20.39
N GLY A 106 16.03 4.94 19.18
CA GLY A 106 16.72 6.16 18.76
C GLY A 106 15.84 7.41 18.81
N LEU A 107 14.57 7.30 18.40
CA LEU A 107 13.60 8.39 18.53
C LEU A 107 13.30 8.74 19.99
N VAL A 108 13.18 7.73 20.87
CA VAL A 108 13.02 7.94 22.31
C VAL A 108 14.23 8.69 22.89
N VAL A 109 15.45 8.29 22.53
CA VAL A 109 16.67 8.97 22.95
C VAL A 109 16.72 10.41 22.45
N SER A 110 16.35 10.66 21.18
CA SER A 110 16.24 12.01 20.62
C SER A 110 15.25 12.90 21.40
N ALA A 111 14.15 12.29 21.89
CA ALA A 111 13.15 13.01 22.65
C ALA A 111 13.48 13.21 24.13
N LEU A 112 14.28 12.34 24.73
CA LEU A 112 14.66 12.42 26.15
C LEU A 112 15.91 13.23 26.41
N ALA A 113 16.92 13.17 25.53
CA ALA A 113 18.19 13.83 25.72
C ALA A 113 18.12 15.33 25.36
N PRO A 114 18.25 16.27 26.32
CA PRO A 114 18.17 17.70 26.04
C PRO A 114 19.22 18.20 25.04
N ALA A 115 20.42 17.58 25.03
CA ALA A 115 21.50 17.92 24.11
C ALA A 115 21.17 17.63 22.64
N LEU A 116 20.21 16.76 22.38
CA LEU A 116 19.78 16.38 21.03
C LEU A 116 18.60 17.22 20.50
N ARG A 117 18.19 18.23 21.22
CA ARG A 117 17.16 19.19 20.84
C ARG A 117 17.70 20.62 20.93
N PRO A 118 17.27 21.55 20.06
CA PRO A 118 17.58 22.96 20.24
C PRO A 118 16.96 23.50 21.53
N THR A 119 17.49 24.62 22.01
CA THR A 119 16.98 25.32 23.18
C THR A 119 15.50 25.69 22.98
N PRO A 120 14.62 25.49 24.00
CA PRO A 120 13.23 25.92 23.90
C PRO A 120 13.15 27.41 23.56
N CYS A 121 12.25 27.78 22.65
CA CYS A 121 12.04 29.18 22.31
C CYS A 121 11.62 29.96 23.55
N ALA A 122 12.41 30.98 23.93
CA ALA A 122 12.02 31.91 24.98
C ALA A 122 10.76 32.69 24.52
N ALA A 123 9.78 32.85 25.40
CA ALA A 123 8.57 33.61 25.12
C ALA A 123 8.80 35.12 24.82
N ALA A 124 10.04 35.59 24.90
CA ALA A 124 10.41 36.98 24.58
C ALA A 124 10.58 37.15 23.07
N ILE A 125 9.83 38.05 22.53
CA ILE A 125 9.60 38.39 21.10
C ILE A 125 10.87 38.80 20.31
N THR A 126 12.07 38.78 20.88
CA THR A 126 13.25 39.47 20.34
C THR A 126 14.33 38.57 19.72
N THR A 127 14.29 37.27 19.87
CA THR A 127 15.28 36.36 19.26
C THR A 127 14.63 35.27 18.43
N PRO A 128 15.04 35.09 17.15
CA PRO A 128 14.55 33.96 16.34
C PRO A 128 14.95 32.65 17.04
N CYS A 129 14.03 31.67 17.09
CA CYS A 129 14.30 30.35 17.64
C CYS A 129 15.48 29.70 16.94
N GLU A 130 16.40 29.13 17.70
CA GLU A 130 17.50 28.33 17.15
C GLU A 130 16.95 27.12 16.42
N ARG A 131 17.42 26.91 15.21
CA ARG A 131 17.13 25.70 14.44
C ARG A 131 17.97 24.53 14.93
N ALA A 132 17.45 23.31 14.74
CA ALA A 132 18.23 22.10 15.02
C ALA A 132 19.54 22.09 14.21
N THR A 133 20.62 21.73 14.89
CA THR A 133 21.94 21.59 14.28
C THR A 133 22.01 20.34 13.40
N GLY A 134 23.00 20.27 12.49
CA GLY A 134 23.21 19.09 11.63
C GLY A 134 23.39 17.79 12.42
N GLY A 135 24.03 17.83 13.61
CA GLY A 135 24.17 16.66 14.49
C GLY A 135 22.84 16.20 15.09
N GLN A 136 21.99 17.14 15.51
CA GLN A 136 20.65 16.85 16.04
C GLN A 136 19.74 16.28 14.95
N LEU A 137 19.83 16.79 13.73
CA LEU A 137 19.10 16.25 12.57
C LEU A 137 19.60 14.85 12.19
N ALA A 138 20.90 14.57 12.25
CA ALA A 138 21.43 13.23 11.99
C ALA A 138 20.91 12.20 13.00
N MET A 139 20.79 12.61 14.28
CA MET A 139 20.19 11.79 15.35
C MET A 139 18.68 11.60 15.22
N LEU A 140 18.03 12.33 14.35
CA LEU A 140 16.64 12.08 13.94
C LEU A 140 16.58 11.21 12.68
N TYR A 141 17.37 11.53 11.64
CA TYR A 141 17.29 10.85 10.34
C TYR A 141 17.71 9.40 10.41
N LEU A 142 18.75 9.07 11.20
CA LEU A 142 19.22 7.69 11.35
C LEU A 142 18.15 6.78 11.98
N PRO A 143 17.50 7.13 13.11
CA PRO A 143 16.37 6.38 13.64
C PRO A 143 15.20 6.25 12.66
N LEU A 144 14.83 7.31 11.95
CA LEU A 144 13.76 7.24 10.94
C LEU A 144 14.12 6.28 9.80
N LEU A 145 15.37 6.29 9.33
CA LEU A 145 15.85 5.36 8.33
C LEU A 145 15.80 3.90 8.82
N LEU A 146 16.25 3.64 10.05
CA LEU A 146 16.17 2.30 10.66
C LEU A 146 14.72 1.83 10.80
N THR A 147 13.82 2.72 11.20
CA THR A 147 12.38 2.44 11.30
C THR A 147 11.80 2.11 9.93
N ALA A 148 12.14 2.88 8.89
CA ALA A 148 11.71 2.64 7.52
C ALA A 148 12.23 1.29 6.99
N LEU A 149 13.52 0.98 7.16
CA LEU A 149 14.12 -0.30 6.77
C LEU A 149 13.49 -1.48 7.52
N GLY A 150 13.26 -1.31 8.83
CA GLY A 150 12.62 -2.32 9.67
C GLY A 150 11.20 -2.64 9.21
N SER A 151 10.40 -1.62 8.91
CA SER A 151 9.04 -1.80 8.39
C SER A 151 9.00 -2.58 7.07
N GLY A 152 10.07 -2.47 6.27
CA GLY A 152 10.24 -3.20 5.02
C GLY A 152 10.29 -4.72 5.20
N GLY A 153 10.90 -5.21 6.27
CA GLY A 153 10.93 -6.65 6.56
C GLY A 153 9.60 -7.19 7.10
N ILE A 154 8.81 -6.36 7.78
CA ILE A 154 7.57 -6.76 8.45
C ILE A 154 6.39 -6.77 7.48
N ARG A 155 6.05 -5.63 6.89
CA ARG A 155 4.80 -5.39 6.15
C ARG A 155 4.50 -6.36 5.01
N PRO A 156 5.44 -6.70 4.10
CA PRO A 156 5.15 -7.61 3.00
C PRO A 156 5.07 -9.06 3.47
N CYS A 157 5.77 -9.39 4.54
CA CYS A 157 5.99 -10.77 4.96
C CYS A 157 4.94 -11.28 5.95
N VAL A 158 4.42 -10.46 6.88
CA VAL A 158 3.54 -10.91 7.97
C VAL A 158 2.23 -11.50 7.46
N VAL A 159 1.58 -10.85 6.49
CA VAL A 159 0.29 -11.33 5.92
C VAL A 159 0.49 -12.65 5.19
N ALA A 160 1.53 -12.75 4.37
CA ALA A 160 1.86 -13.97 3.64
C ALA A 160 2.30 -15.09 4.59
N PHE A 161 3.12 -14.79 5.60
CA PHE A 161 3.55 -15.71 6.64
C PHE A 161 2.37 -16.25 7.45
N GLY A 162 1.39 -15.40 7.78
CA GLY A 162 0.14 -15.82 8.43
C GLY A 162 -0.68 -16.78 7.55
N ALA A 163 -0.76 -16.52 6.24
CA ALA A 163 -1.44 -17.41 5.31
C ALA A 163 -0.73 -18.76 5.17
N ASP A 164 0.61 -18.79 5.20
CA ASP A 164 1.42 -20.02 5.14
C ASP A 164 1.13 -20.97 6.31
N GLN A 165 0.74 -20.44 7.48
CA GLN A 165 0.42 -21.27 8.64
C GLN A 165 -0.82 -22.16 8.45
N PHE A 166 -1.68 -21.83 7.46
CA PHE A 166 -2.87 -22.61 7.11
C PHE A 166 -2.71 -23.51 5.89
N GLY A 167 -1.56 -23.47 5.22
CA GLY A 167 -1.36 -23.99 3.87
C GLY A 167 -0.38 -25.12 3.70
N GLY A 168 -0.40 -26.17 4.55
CA GLY A 168 0.14 -27.46 4.15
C GLY A 168 -0.88 -28.21 3.28
N LYS A 169 -0.53 -28.55 2.02
CA LYS A 169 -1.30 -29.38 1.06
C LYS A 169 -2.82 -29.23 1.17
N ARG A 170 -3.35 -28.23 0.53
CA ARG A 170 -4.76 -27.89 0.57
C ARG A 170 -5.59 -28.87 -0.23
N ARG A 171 -6.12 -29.91 0.46
CA ARG A 171 -7.39 -30.49 0.05
C ARG A 171 -8.41 -29.34 0.04
N ARG A 172 -8.89 -28.95 -1.14
CA ARG A 172 -10.10 -28.14 -1.30
C ARG A 172 -11.23 -28.79 -0.51
N ARG A 173 -11.47 -28.37 0.73
CA ARG A 173 -12.76 -28.60 1.36
C ARG A 173 -13.70 -27.53 0.81
N PRO A 174 -14.86 -27.91 0.23
CA PRO A 174 -15.89 -26.96 -0.13
C PRO A 174 -16.52 -26.44 1.16
N GLY A 175 -16.11 -25.25 1.58
CA GLY A 175 -16.60 -24.60 2.79
C GLY A 175 -15.84 -23.32 3.03
N GLY A 176 -16.18 -22.26 2.27
CA GLY A 176 -15.50 -20.97 2.26
C GLY A 176 -15.62 -20.12 3.53
N GLU A 177 -16.22 -20.63 4.62
CA GLU A 177 -16.56 -19.83 5.80
C GLU A 177 -15.38 -19.50 6.72
N GLN A 178 -14.37 -20.35 6.81
CA GLN A 178 -13.25 -20.14 7.76
C GLN A 178 -12.21 -19.07 7.31
N LYS A 179 -12.06 -18.82 6.01
CA LYS A 179 -11.15 -17.77 5.52
C LYS A 179 -11.65 -16.36 5.84
N TRP A 180 -12.96 -16.17 5.80
CA TRP A 180 -13.58 -14.88 6.07
C TRP A 180 -13.41 -14.41 7.50
N SER A 181 -13.49 -15.32 8.46
CA SER A 181 -13.34 -15.00 9.88
C SER A 181 -11.93 -14.46 10.22
N TYR A 182 -10.87 -15.03 9.62
CA TYR A 182 -9.50 -14.55 9.86
C TYR A 182 -9.26 -13.15 9.33
N PHE A 183 -9.60 -12.88 8.08
CA PHE A 183 -9.39 -11.55 7.48
C PHE A 183 -10.23 -10.47 8.15
N ASN A 184 -11.45 -10.78 8.52
CA ASN A 184 -12.31 -9.84 9.26
C ASN A 184 -11.72 -9.49 10.62
N LEU A 185 -11.26 -10.48 11.39
CA LEU A 185 -10.61 -10.25 12.68
C LEU A 185 -9.32 -9.45 12.50
N TYR A 186 -8.54 -9.78 11.49
CA TYR A 186 -7.30 -9.07 11.15
C TYR A 186 -7.55 -7.58 10.88
N PHE A 187 -8.43 -7.24 9.94
CA PHE A 187 -8.73 -5.83 9.62
C PHE A 187 -9.39 -5.06 10.77
N PHE A 188 -10.26 -5.73 11.52
CA PHE A 188 -10.88 -5.13 12.70
C PHE A 188 -9.84 -4.80 13.77
N SER A 189 -8.94 -5.74 14.08
CA SER A 189 -7.86 -5.54 15.06
C SER A 189 -6.92 -4.42 14.64
N MET A 190 -6.59 -4.32 13.35
CA MET A 190 -5.79 -3.24 12.78
C MET A 190 -6.45 -1.88 12.97
N GLY A 191 -7.73 -1.76 12.61
CA GLY A 191 -8.48 -0.54 12.77
C GLY A 191 -8.53 -0.09 14.24
N LEU A 192 -8.76 -1.03 15.15
CA LEU A 192 -8.78 -0.76 16.59
C LEU A 192 -7.40 -0.28 17.10
N ALA A 193 -6.31 -0.90 16.64
CA ALA A 193 -4.94 -0.50 17.01
C ALA A 193 -4.65 0.94 16.56
N VAL A 194 -5.03 1.30 15.33
CA VAL A 194 -4.86 2.66 14.81
C VAL A 194 -5.70 3.66 15.61
N LEU A 195 -6.97 3.33 15.92
CA LEU A 195 -7.83 4.21 16.72
C LEU A 195 -7.25 4.45 18.13
N LEU A 196 -6.74 3.41 18.79
CA LEU A 196 -6.07 3.54 20.10
C LEU A 196 -4.81 4.39 20.00
N ALA A 197 -4.03 4.24 18.94
CA ALA A 197 -2.84 5.06 18.72
C ALA A 197 -3.19 6.54 18.54
N LEU A 198 -4.17 6.86 17.70
CA LEU A 198 -4.59 8.23 17.40
C LEU A 198 -5.26 8.93 18.60
N THR A 199 -5.80 8.18 19.55
CA THR A 199 -6.40 8.73 20.76
C THR A 199 -5.40 8.79 21.91
N VAL A 200 -4.88 7.64 22.34
CA VAL A 200 -4.06 7.53 23.56
C VAL A 200 -2.65 8.06 23.33
N VAL A 201 -1.96 7.60 22.28
CA VAL A 201 -0.54 7.99 22.07
C VAL A 201 -0.43 9.46 21.72
N VAL A 202 -1.30 9.96 20.82
CA VAL A 202 -1.30 11.37 20.44
C VAL A 202 -1.64 12.28 21.63
N TYR A 203 -2.58 11.87 22.49
CA TYR A 203 -2.89 12.61 23.71
C TYR A 203 -1.66 12.69 24.65
N ILE A 204 -0.94 11.58 24.83
CA ILE A 204 0.26 11.54 25.67
C ILE A 204 1.38 12.40 25.08
N GLN A 205 1.55 12.41 23.75
CA GLN A 205 2.53 13.26 23.08
C GLN A 205 2.31 14.75 23.34
N GLU A 206 1.06 15.19 23.30
CA GLU A 206 0.71 16.61 23.47
C GLU A 206 0.66 17.06 24.95
N ASN A 207 0.24 16.19 25.88
CA ASN A 207 -0.08 16.60 27.25
C ASN A 207 0.89 16.06 28.32
N VAL A 208 1.57 14.92 28.07
CA VAL A 208 2.49 14.30 29.05
C VAL A 208 3.94 14.53 28.62
N GLY A 209 4.24 14.35 27.34
CA GLY A 209 5.57 14.62 26.78
C GLY A 209 5.99 13.60 25.73
N TRP A 210 6.95 14.03 24.90
CA TRP A 210 7.44 13.29 23.76
C TRP A 210 8.23 12.02 24.13
N GLY A 211 8.90 12.00 25.30
CA GLY A 211 9.60 10.80 25.76
C GLY A 211 8.67 9.61 25.94
N TRP A 212 7.54 9.79 26.61
CA TRP A 212 6.48 8.78 26.72
C TRP A 212 5.73 8.58 25.41
N GLY A 213 5.54 9.67 24.65
CA GLY A 213 4.87 9.64 23.35
C GLY A 213 5.55 8.74 22.33
N PHE A 214 6.89 8.64 22.35
CA PHE A 214 7.65 7.67 21.54
C PHE A 214 7.96 6.39 22.32
N GLY A 215 8.02 6.45 23.65
CA GLY A 215 8.31 5.30 24.50
C GLY A 215 7.23 4.22 24.43
N ILE A 216 5.95 4.59 24.48
CA ILE A 216 4.83 3.64 24.40
C ILE A 216 4.80 2.88 23.07
N PRO A 217 4.92 3.52 21.89
CA PRO A 217 5.12 2.83 20.62
C PRO A 217 6.36 1.92 20.60
N ALA A 218 7.48 2.35 21.21
CA ALA A 218 8.68 1.52 21.29
C ALA A 218 8.48 0.26 22.16
N ILE A 219 7.76 0.37 23.29
CA ILE A 219 7.40 -0.76 24.13
C ILE A 219 6.46 -1.71 23.36
N ALA A 220 5.46 -1.17 22.66
CA ALA A 220 4.57 -1.99 21.83
C ALA A 220 5.36 -2.76 20.75
N MET A 221 6.35 -2.12 20.12
CA MET A 221 7.21 -2.77 19.14
C MET A 221 8.12 -3.84 19.77
N PHE A 222 8.63 -3.60 20.97
CA PHE A 222 9.38 -4.61 21.73
C PHE A 222 8.51 -5.84 22.02
N VAL A 223 7.28 -5.63 22.49
CA VAL A 223 6.30 -6.72 22.73
C VAL A 223 5.97 -7.46 21.43
N SER A 224 5.84 -6.74 20.33
CA SER A 224 5.63 -7.29 18.98
C SER A 224 6.76 -8.28 18.61
N VAL A 225 8.01 -7.83 18.66
CA VAL A 225 9.17 -8.66 18.31
C VAL A 225 9.31 -9.85 19.25
N LEU A 226 9.16 -9.63 20.56
CA LEU A 226 9.23 -10.69 21.56
C LEU A 226 8.16 -11.76 21.32
N SER A 227 6.91 -11.34 21.15
CA SER A 227 5.78 -12.24 20.86
C SER A 227 6.05 -13.08 19.61
N PHE A 228 6.52 -12.45 18.53
CA PHE A 228 6.83 -13.13 17.28
C PHE A 228 7.95 -14.17 17.45
N VAL A 229 9.04 -13.81 18.15
CA VAL A 229 10.18 -14.72 18.40
C VAL A 229 9.78 -15.88 19.31
N VAL A 230 8.98 -15.66 20.35
CA VAL A 230 8.48 -16.72 21.25
C VAL A 230 7.63 -17.74 20.48
N GLY A 231 6.88 -17.31 19.46
CA GLY A 231 6.11 -18.19 18.59
C GLY A 231 6.94 -19.11 17.68
N TYR A 232 8.26 -18.94 17.59
CA TYR A 232 9.16 -19.67 16.68
C TYR A 232 8.94 -21.19 16.58
N PRO A 233 8.80 -21.95 17.69
CA PRO A 233 8.65 -23.41 17.62
C PRO A 233 7.31 -23.85 17.02
N LEU A 234 6.32 -22.97 16.98
CA LEU A 234 4.98 -23.27 16.47
C LEU A 234 4.83 -23.01 14.97
N TYR A 235 5.74 -22.27 14.36
CA TYR A 235 5.60 -21.83 12.97
C TYR A 235 6.00 -22.89 11.95
N VAL A 236 5.21 -22.98 10.89
CA VAL A 236 5.58 -23.66 9.65
C VAL A 236 6.43 -22.71 8.82
N LYS A 237 7.62 -23.16 8.42
CA LYS A 237 8.57 -22.36 7.62
C LYS A 237 8.55 -22.87 6.19
N VAL A 238 8.19 -21.99 5.27
CA VAL A 238 8.25 -22.24 3.84
C VAL A 238 9.63 -21.83 3.33
N ARG A 239 10.25 -22.69 2.53
CA ARG A 239 11.54 -22.37 1.88
C ARG A 239 11.32 -21.36 0.77
N PRO A 240 12.27 -20.44 0.53
CA PRO A 240 12.21 -19.51 -0.60
C PRO A 240 12.17 -20.26 -1.93
N GLU A 241 11.20 -19.96 -2.80
CA GLU A 241 11.03 -20.59 -4.12
C GLU A 241 11.66 -19.79 -5.26
N GLY A 242 12.35 -18.69 -4.94
CA GLY A 242 12.96 -17.77 -5.90
C GLY A 242 12.11 -16.52 -6.17
N SER A 243 12.76 -15.51 -6.73
CA SER A 243 12.12 -14.20 -6.94
C SER A 243 11.32 -14.15 -8.24
N PRO A 244 10.02 -13.80 -8.22
CA PRO A 244 9.25 -13.51 -9.42
C PRO A 244 9.88 -12.42 -10.29
N PHE A 245 10.52 -11.42 -9.67
CA PHE A 245 11.22 -10.35 -10.39
C PHE A 245 12.35 -10.84 -11.28
N LYS A 246 13.06 -11.92 -10.87
CA LYS A 246 14.09 -12.56 -11.69
C LYS A 246 13.49 -13.10 -13.00
N ARG A 247 12.30 -13.72 -12.94
CA ARG A 247 11.61 -14.24 -14.14
C ARG A 247 11.23 -13.11 -15.10
N LEU A 248 10.65 -12.02 -14.58
CA LEU A 248 10.32 -10.86 -15.41
C LEU A 248 11.56 -10.28 -16.08
N LEU A 249 12.67 -10.15 -15.33
CA LEU A 249 13.93 -9.65 -15.88
C LEU A 249 14.48 -10.59 -16.97
N GLN A 250 14.36 -11.90 -16.78
CA GLN A 250 14.76 -12.89 -17.79
C GLN A 250 14.00 -12.68 -19.11
N VAL A 251 12.68 -12.47 -19.06
CA VAL A 251 11.86 -12.19 -20.25
C VAL A 251 12.31 -10.90 -20.95
N VAL A 252 12.52 -9.82 -20.19
CA VAL A 252 13.00 -8.54 -20.75
C VAL A 252 14.36 -8.72 -21.43
N VAL A 253 15.31 -9.37 -20.76
CA VAL A 253 16.66 -9.60 -21.30
C VAL A 253 16.60 -10.47 -22.56
N ALA A 254 15.78 -11.54 -22.56
CA ALA A 254 15.60 -12.40 -23.73
C ALA A 254 15.00 -11.62 -24.91
N ALA A 255 13.96 -10.78 -24.67
CA ALA A 255 13.37 -9.93 -25.69
C ALA A 255 14.38 -8.92 -26.28
N VAL A 256 15.21 -8.32 -25.43
CA VAL A 256 16.26 -7.38 -25.87
C VAL A 256 17.35 -8.08 -26.66
N LYS A 257 17.81 -9.27 -26.25
CA LYS A 257 18.79 -10.06 -27.00
C LYS A 257 18.29 -10.42 -28.40
N LYS A 258 16.98 -10.73 -28.51
CA LYS A 258 16.33 -11.11 -29.79
C LYS A 258 15.64 -9.94 -30.50
N ARG A 259 16.03 -8.69 -30.21
CA ARG A 259 15.43 -7.48 -30.80
C ARG A 259 15.42 -7.40 -32.32
N LYS A 260 16.29 -8.15 -32.98
CA LYS A 260 16.40 -8.20 -34.45
C LYS A 260 15.58 -9.34 -35.09
N GLU A 261 15.08 -10.26 -34.26
CA GLU A 261 14.30 -11.42 -34.77
C GLU A 261 12.87 -10.96 -35.11
N ALA A 262 12.33 -11.51 -36.19
CA ALA A 262 10.94 -11.29 -36.56
C ALA A 262 10.02 -12.14 -35.69
N VAL A 263 8.93 -11.55 -35.19
CA VAL A 263 7.90 -12.30 -34.47
C VAL A 263 7.01 -13.02 -35.49
N PRO A 264 6.80 -14.33 -35.39
CA PRO A 264 5.89 -15.08 -36.27
C PRO A 264 4.47 -14.49 -36.18
N GLU A 265 3.71 -14.57 -37.27
CA GLU A 265 2.29 -14.19 -37.27
C GLU A 265 1.44 -15.21 -36.49
N ASP A 266 1.82 -16.50 -36.62
CA ASP A 266 1.17 -17.58 -35.89
C ASP A 266 1.79 -17.76 -34.50
N ALA A 267 0.99 -17.52 -33.46
CA ALA A 267 1.39 -17.70 -32.07
C ALA A 267 1.75 -19.16 -31.70
N ALA A 268 1.30 -20.14 -32.49
CA ALA A 268 1.62 -21.54 -32.27
C ALA A 268 3.11 -21.86 -32.51
N LEU A 269 3.82 -21.02 -33.30
CA LEU A 269 5.25 -21.14 -33.56
C LEU A 269 6.14 -20.61 -32.43
N LEU A 270 5.55 -19.94 -31.43
CA LEU A 270 6.27 -19.45 -30.27
C LEU A 270 6.56 -20.60 -29.28
N TYR A 271 7.69 -20.50 -28.58
CA TYR A 271 8.13 -21.53 -27.65
C TYR A 271 7.16 -21.71 -26.46
N GLN A 272 6.70 -22.96 -26.32
CA GLN A 272 5.84 -23.39 -25.23
C GLN A 272 6.43 -24.64 -24.54
N ASN A 273 6.45 -24.64 -23.20
CA ASN A 273 6.88 -25.79 -22.42
C ASN A 273 5.99 -25.95 -21.19
N LYS A 274 5.09 -26.96 -21.24
CA LYS A 274 4.10 -27.21 -20.19
C LYS A 274 4.74 -27.65 -18.87
N GLU A 275 5.81 -28.44 -18.92
CA GLU A 275 6.50 -28.93 -17.73
C GLU A 275 7.26 -27.81 -17.00
N LEU A 276 7.91 -26.93 -17.77
CA LEU A 276 8.61 -25.77 -17.23
C LEU A 276 7.67 -24.74 -16.59
N ASP A 277 6.45 -24.62 -17.11
CA ASP A 277 5.44 -23.66 -16.64
C ASP A 277 4.54 -24.26 -15.55
N ALA A 278 4.47 -25.58 -15.36
CA ALA A 278 3.60 -26.24 -14.40
C ALA A 278 3.66 -25.67 -12.97
N PRO A 279 4.84 -25.32 -12.41
CA PRO A 279 4.92 -24.73 -11.07
C PRO A 279 4.30 -23.34 -10.96
N ILE A 280 4.20 -22.60 -12.08
CA ILE A 280 3.75 -21.20 -12.10
C ILE A 280 2.37 -21.00 -12.74
N ALA A 281 1.79 -22.04 -13.33
CA ALA A 281 0.49 -22.01 -14.02
C ALA A 281 -0.59 -22.78 -13.28
N ALA A 282 -0.65 -22.67 -11.95
CA ALA A 282 -1.58 -23.43 -11.11
C ALA A 282 -3.07 -23.08 -11.35
N ASP A 283 -3.38 -21.83 -11.71
CA ASP A 283 -4.74 -21.36 -12.08
C ASP A 283 -5.06 -21.59 -13.58
N GLY A 284 -4.14 -22.14 -14.36
CA GLY A 284 -4.23 -22.28 -15.81
C GLY A 284 -3.18 -21.46 -16.55
N ARG A 285 -2.94 -21.80 -17.82
CA ARG A 285 -1.97 -21.08 -18.67
C ARG A 285 -2.59 -19.81 -19.22
N LEU A 286 -1.79 -18.75 -19.29
CA LEU A 286 -2.16 -17.51 -19.95
C LEU A 286 -2.12 -17.73 -21.47
N LEU A 287 -3.20 -17.32 -22.16
CA LEU A 287 -3.26 -17.32 -23.62
C LEU A 287 -2.46 -16.16 -24.19
N HIS A 288 -1.85 -16.39 -25.36
CA HIS A 288 -1.16 -15.35 -26.12
C HIS A 288 -2.11 -14.20 -26.46
N THR A 289 -1.59 -12.98 -26.35
CA THR A 289 -2.31 -11.74 -26.74
C THR A 289 -1.47 -10.93 -27.71
N ASP A 290 -2.13 -10.25 -28.66
CA ASP A 290 -1.45 -9.43 -29.69
C ASP A 290 -0.90 -8.11 -29.18
N GLN A 291 -1.23 -7.72 -27.95
CA GLN A 291 -0.69 -6.51 -27.33
C GLN A 291 0.78 -6.70 -26.97
N LEU A 292 1.58 -5.64 -27.06
CA LEU A 292 3.00 -5.65 -26.70
C LEU A 292 3.80 -6.75 -27.43
N ARG A 293 3.50 -7.00 -28.73
CA ARG A 293 4.13 -8.04 -29.57
C ARG A 293 5.67 -8.00 -29.56
N PHE A 294 6.28 -6.85 -29.28
CA PHE A 294 7.74 -6.77 -29.18
C PHE A 294 8.33 -7.65 -28.06
N LEU A 295 7.56 -8.01 -27.04
CA LEU A 295 7.96 -8.92 -25.96
C LEU A 295 7.92 -10.38 -26.41
N ASP A 296 7.12 -10.73 -27.43
CA ASP A 296 7.01 -12.10 -27.95
C ASP A 296 8.33 -12.58 -28.57
N ARG A 297 9.24 -11.65 -28.91
CA ARG A 297 10.60 -11.96 -29.31
C ARG A 297 11.35 -12.84 -28.30
N ALA A 298 11.02 -12.74 -27.00
CA ALA A 298 11.59 -13.60 -25.98
C ALA A 298 11.23 -15.09 -26.17
N ALA A 299 10.10 -15.38 -26.82
CA ALA A 299 9.61 -16.74 -27.10
C ALA A 299 9.91 -17.24 -28.52
N VAL A 300 10.60 -16.46 -29.37
CA VAL A 300 11.01 -16.90 -30.70
C VAL A 300 12.13 -17.91 -30.57
N LEU A 301 11.98 -19.08 -31.24
CA LEU A 301 13.01 -20.11 -31.33
C LEU A 301 14.03 -19.73 -32.42
N THR A 302 15.30 -19.65 -32.04
CA THR A 302 16.42 -19.48 -32.98
C THR A 302 17.22 -20.78 -33.12
N ALA A 303 17.98 -20.95 -34.20
CA ALA A 303 18.77 -22.13 -34.42
C ALA A 303 19.73 -22.48 -33.26
N ASP A 304 20.31 -21.45 -32.63
CA ASP A 304 21.17 -21.59 -31.45
C ASP A 304 20.41 -22.11 -30.22
N ASP A 305 19.12 -21.76 -30.08
CA ASP A 305 18.30 -22.20 -28.96
C ASP A 305 17.86 -23.66 -29.09
N VAL A 306 17.70 -24.18 -30.32
CA VAL A 306 17.37 -25.59 -30.59
C VAL A 306 18.53 -26.49 -30.16
N VAL A 307 19.77 -26.09 -30.47
CA VAL A 307 20.95 -26.83 -30.05
C VAL A 307 21.13 -26.85 -28.53
N ALA A 308 20.77 -25.76 -27.85
CA ALA A 308 20.82 -25.66 -26.39
C ALA A 308 19.69 -26.45 -25.71
N ALA A 309 18.51 -26.55 -26.31
CA ALA A 309 17.37 -27.31 -25.80
C ALA A 309 17.59 -28.84 -25.83
N ASP A 310 18.38 -29.36 -26.80
CA ASP A 310 18.78 -30.76 -26.84
C ASP A 310 19.68 -31.17 -25.66
N SER A 311 20.29 -30.20 -24.96
CA SER A 311 21.10 -30.44 -23.75
C SER A 311 20.29 -30.47 -22.43
N GLY A 312 18.95 -30.40 -22.47
CA GLY A 312 18.04 -30.75 -21.39
C GLY A 312 17.32 -29.61 -20.68
N GLN A 313 17.81 -28.37 -20.66
CA GLN A 313 17.09 -27.20 -20.15
C GLN A 313 17.43 -25.93 -20.94
N PRO A 314 16.40 -25.14 -21.37
CA PRO A 314 16.64 -23.91 -22.10
C PRO A 314 17.27 -22.84 -21.20
N ASP A 315 18.18 -22.03 -21.73
CA ASP A 315 18.69 -20.85 -21.05
C ASP A 315 17.59 -19.78 -20.99
N LEU A 316 16.99 -19.62 -19.79
CA LEU A 316 15.91 -18.68 -19.55
C LEU A 316 16.30 -17.20 -19.75
N TRP A 317 17.60 -16.89 -19.85
CA TRP A 317 18.09 -15.56 -20.19
C TRP A 317 18.12 -15.29 -21.71
N ARG A 318 17.83 -16.31 -22.50
CA ARG A 318 17.74 -16.24 -23.99
C ARG A 318 16.37 -16.63 -24.51
N LEU A 319 15.76 -17.67 -23.96
CA LEU A 319 14.48 -18.20 -24.41
C LEU A 319 13.49 -18.30 -23.26
N SER A 320 12.32 -17.71 -23.43
CA SER A 320 11.22 -17.74 -22.48
C SER A 320 9.97 -18.36 -23.10
N THR A 321 9.11 -18.96 -22.27
CA THR A 321 7.83 -19.50 -22.75
C THR A 321 6.81 -18.40 -22.97
N VAL A 322 5.80 -18.65 -23.82
CA VAL A 322 4.66 -17.75 -24.04
C VAL A 322 3.99 -17.38 -22.71
N HIS A 323 3.81 -18.35 -21.81
CA HIS A 323 3.20 -18.09 -20.49
C HIS A 323 3.97 -17.02 -19.70
N ARG A 324 5.29 -17.10 -19.63
CA ARG A 324 6.15 -16.12 -18.94
C ARG A 324 6.14 -14.74 -19.60
N VAL A 325 6.06 -14.71 -20.94
CA VAL A 325 5.91 -13.45 -21.68
C VAL A 325 4.58 -12.81 -21.36
N GLU A 326 3.49 -13.58 -21.31
CA GLU A 326 2.15 -13.07 -20.94
C GLU A 326 2.06 -12.66 -19.47
N GLU A 327 2.82 -13.28 -18.55
CA GLU A 327 2.98 -12.78 -17.17
C GLU A 327 3.52 -11.34 -17.19
N LEU A 328 4.58 -11.06 -17.96
CA LEU A 328 5.14 -9.71 -18.07
C LEU A 328 4.16 -8.74 -18.76
N LYS A 329 3.49 -9.17 -19.84
CA LYS A 329 2.48 -8.36 -20.53
C LYS A 329 1.30 -8.01 -19.60
N SER A 330 0.87 -8.93 -18.76
CA SER A 330 -0.20 -8.67 -17.77
C SER A 330 0.19 -7.54 -16.81
N ILE A 331 1.41 -7.55 -16.31
CA ILE A 331 1.92 -6.48 -15.43
C ILE A 331 2.04 -5.17 -16.21
N ALA A 332 2.60 -5.19 -17.42
CA ALA A 332 2.76 -3.99 -18.24
C ALA A 332 1.41 -3.32 -18.57
N ARG A 333 0.37 -4.11 -18.83
CA ARG A 333 -1.01 -3.61 -19.07
C ARG A 333 -1.60 -2.92 -17.84
N MET A 334 -1.23 -3.33 -16.62
CA MET A 334 -1.72 -2.69 -15.40
C MET A 334 -1.10 -1.31 -15.16
N LEU A 335 0.12 -1.03 -15.66
CA LEU A 335 0.88 0.17 -15.35
C LEU A 335 0.13 1.50 -15.61
N PRO A 336 -0.64 1.68 -16.69
CA PRO A 336 -1.37 2.94 -16.89
C PRO A 336 -2.41 3.22 -15.80
N LEU A 337 -3.20 2.22 -15.40
CA LEU A 337 -4.18 2.34 -14.32
C LEU A 337 -3.50 2.49 -12.96
N TRP A 338 -2.40 1.77 -12.75
CA TRP A 338 -1.56 1.89 -11.57
C TRP A 338 -0.97 3.30 -11.42
N ALA A 339 -0.58 3.96 -12.52
CA ALA A 339 -0.06 5.33 -12.51
C ALA A 339 -1.10 6.36 -12.02
N ALA A 340 -2.39 6.14 -12.27
CA ALA A 340 -3.45 6.98 -11.72
C ALA A 340 -3.47 6.97 -10.17
N SER A 341 -3.17 5.82 -9.55
CA SER A 341 -3.06 5.72 -8.09
C SER A 341 -1.85 6.47 -7.55
N ILE A 342 -0.73 6.51 -8.28
CA ILE A 342 0.44 7.32 -7.91
C ILE A 342 0.07 8.80 -7.81
N THR A 343 -0.64 9.33 -8.81
CA THR A 343 -1.08 10.73 -8.84
C THR A 343 -2.04 11.04 -7.68
N LEU A 344 -2.96 10.12 -7.38
CA LEU A 344 -3.85 10.25 -6.21
C LEU A 344 -3.05 10.37 -4.90
N ILE A 345 -2.08 9.49 -4.69
CA ILE A 345 -1.24 9.49 -3.49
C ILE A 345 -0.39 10.76 -3.42
N ALA A 346 0.18 11.21 -4.56
CA ALA A 346 0.94 12.45 -4.63
C ALA A 346 0.11 13.67 -4.22
N ALA A 347 -1.12 13.73 -4.69
CA ALA A 347 -2.05 14.79 -4.33
C ALA A 347 -2.46 14.75 -2.85
N ALA A 348 -2.60 13.56 -2.28
CA ALA A 348 -3.02 13.37 -0.88
C ALA A 348 -1.87 13.48 0.14
N SER A 349 -0.60 13.31 -0.27
CA SER A 349 0.56 13.12 0.60
C SER A 349 0.76 14.20 1.67
N HIS A 350 0.50 15.46 1.33
CA HIS A 350 0.63 16.60 2.25
C HIS A 350 -0.70 17.04 2.90
N ASN A 351 -1.84 16.53 2.41
CA ASN A 351 -3.15 16.98 2.89
C ASN A 351 -3.33 16.73 4.39
N PHE A 352 -2.94 15.56 4.89
CA PHE A 352 -3.03 15.25 6.32
C PHE A 352 -2.12 16.14 7.16
N THR A 353 -0.90 16.39 6.71
CA THR A 353 0.06 17.25 7.39
C THR A 353 -0.44 18.67 7.50
N PHE A 354 -0.95 19.22 6.39
CA PHE A 354 -1.51 20.58 6.37
C PHE A 354 -2.81 20.68 7.17
N ALA A 355 -3.67 19.65 7.12
CA ALA A 355 -4.89 19.61 7.93
C ALA A 355 -4.62 19.55 9.44
N ILE A 356 -3.52 18.92 9.89
CA ILE A 356 -3.08 18.97 11.29
C ILE A 356 -2.73 20.42 11.68
N GLN A 357 -2.04 21.14 10.82
CA GLN A 357 -1.67 22.53 11.08
C GLN A 357 -2.90 23.46 11.03
N GLN A 358 -3.85 23.23 10.10
CA GLN A 358 -5.14 23.91 10.13
C GLN A 358 -5.86 23.68 11.46
N SER A 359 -5.96 22.42 11.91
CA SER A 359 -6.56 22.05 13.18
C SER A 359 -5.90 22.77 14.36
N ARG A 360 -4.56 22.93 14.34
CA ARG A 360 -3.81 23.63 15.38
C ARG A 360 -4.20 25.11 15.50
N SER A 361 -4.47 25.77 14.39
CA SER A 361 -4.85 27.19 14.36
C SER A 361 -6.33 27.45 14.64
N MET A 362 -7.14 26.40 14.85
CA MET A 362 -8.59 26.51 15.07
C MET A 362 -8.98 26.23 16.53
N ASP A 363 -10.21 26.59 16.92
CA ASP A 363 -10.72 26.27 18.26
C ASP A 363 -11.02 24.77 18.39
N ARG A 364 -10.23 24.11 19.24
CA ARG A 364 -10.26 22.66 19.49
C ARG A 364 -10.92 22.28 20.81
N ARG A 365 -11.53 23.25 21.53
CA ARG A 365 -12.17 23.00 22.82
C ARG A 365 -13.44 22.18 22.62
N LEU A 366 -13.48 21.00 23.23
CA LEU A 366 -14.68 20.18 23.32
C LEU A 366 -15.44 20.47 24.61
N THR A 367 -14.69 20.67 25.68
CA THR A 367 -15.21 21.11 27.00
C THR A 367 -14.26 22.16 27.60
N PRO A 368 -14.65 22.88 28.66
CA PRO A 368 -13.75 23.84 29.29
C PRO A 368 -12.41 23.28 29.75
N HIS A 369 -12.34 21.97 30.00
CA HIS A 369 -11.15 21.28 30.51
C HIS A 369 -10.50 20.32 29.49
N PHE A 370 -11.07 20.15 28.30
CA PHE A 370 -10.54 19.21 27.31
C PHE A 370 -10.43 19.86 25.95
N THR A 371 -9.18 19.84 25.41
CA THR A 371 -8.86 20.28 24.04
C THR A 371 -8.44 19.09 23.22
N ILE A 372 -9.01 18.96 22.03
CA ILE A 372 -8.69 17.86 21.10
C ILE A 372 -7.27 18.08 20.56
N PRO A 373 -6.35 17.08 20.65
CA PRO A 373 -5.05 17.13 19.99
C PRO A 373 -5.23 17.26 18.47
N PRO A 374 -4.46 18.13 17.78
CA PRO A 374 -4.64 18.39 16.34
C PRO A 374 -4.56 17.11 15.49
N ALA A 375 -3.58 16.24 15.76
CA ALA A 375 -3.39 15.00 15.02
C ALA A 375 -4.48 13.95 15.28
N SER A 376 -5.21 14.04 16.42
CA SER A 376 -6.34 13.13 16.69
C SER A 376 -7.51 13.34 15.73
N MET A 377 -7.58 14.47 15.00
CA MET A 377 -8.60 14.67 13.98
C MET A 377 -8.57 13.64 12.84
N ILE A 378 -7.44 12.97 12.62
CA ILE A 378 -7.29 11.86 11.67
C ILE A 378 -8.21 10.68 12.03
N ILE A 379 -8.69 10.59 13.27
CA ILE A 379 -9.65 9.56 13.71
C ILE A 379 -10.90 9.54 12.82
N PHE A 380 -11.35 10.71 12.34
CA PHE A 380 -12.52 10.79 11.47
C PHE A 380 -12.30 10.13 10.13
N THR A 381 -11.08 10.18 9.55
CA THR A 381 -10.73 9.44 8.34
C THR A 381 -10.76 7.93 8.59
N THR A 382 -10.10 7.46 9.66
CA THR A 382 -10.04 6.03 9.97
C THR A 382 -11.42 5.47 10.30
N LEU A 383 -12.20 6.18 11.11
CA LEU A 383 -13.56 5.77 11.48
C LEU A 383 -14.47 5.71 10.26
N THR A 384 -14.45 6.74 9.41
CA THR A 384 -15.26 6.79 8.19
C THR A 384 -14.84 5.73 7.19
N MET A 385 -13.53 5.44 7.07
CA MET A 385 -13.03 4.33 6.26
C MET A 385 -13.61 2.99 6.73
N LEU A 386 -13.54 2.69 8.03
CA LEU A 386 -14.06 1.44 8.60
C LEU A 386 -15.57 1.31 8.43
N VAL A 387 -16.32 2.38 8.71
CA VAL A 387 -17.77 2.42 8.51
C VAL A 387 -18.12 2.24 7.04
N SER A 388 -17.40 2.91 6.14
CA SER A 388 -17.62 2.82 4.69
C SER A 388 -17.36 1.41 4.17
N LEU A 389 -16.32 0.72 4.65
CA LEU A 389 -16.06 -0.69 4.30
C LEU A 389 -17.19 -1.60 4.77
N ALA A 390 -17.67 -1.43 6.01
CA ALA A 390 -18.77 -2.23 6.53
C ALA A 390 -20.08 -1.97 5.77
N LEU A 391 -20.39 -0.71 5.46
CA LEU A 391 -21.57 -0.34 4.67
C LEU A 391 -21.47 -0.84 3.22
N TYR A 392 -20.27 -0.77 2.62
CA TYR A 392 -20.02 -1.30 1.28
C TYR A 392 -20.33 -2.79 1.23
N ASP A 393 -19.76 -3.60 2.11
CA ASP A 393 -19.93 -5.05 2.09
C ASP A 393 -21.34 -5.50 2.46
N ARG A 394 -21.97 -4.86 3.47
CA ARG A 394 -23.25 -5.32 4.01
C ARG A 394 -24.49 -4.70 3.39
N ALA A 395 -24.38 -3.48 2.89
CA ALA A 395 -25.51 -2.75 2.32
C ALA A 395 -25.36 -2.54 0.81
N PHE A 396 -24.23 -1.95 0.37
CA PHE A 396 -24.06 -1.57 -1.02
C PHE A 396 -23.92 -2.78 -1.96
N VAL A 397 -23.06 -3.74 -1.64
CA VAL A 397 -22.84 -4.94 -2.49
C VAL A 397 -24.11 -5.76 -2.69
N PRO A 398 -24.92 -6.11 -1.66
CA PRO A 398 -26.18 -6.81 -1.86
C PRO A 398 -27.20 -6.03 -2.70
N LEU A 399 -27.25 -4.69 -2.55
CA LEU A 399 -28.13 -3.84 -3.32
C LEU A 399 -27.68 -3.74 -4.77
N ALA A 400 -26.40 -3.44 -4.98
CA ALA A 400 -25.81 -3.34 -6.31
C ALA A 400 -25.90 -4.66 -7.09
N ARG A 401 -25.73 -5.80 -6.41
CA ARG A 401 -25.90 -7.14 -7.02
C ARG A 401 -27.28 -7.37 -7.62
N ARG A 402 -28.34 -6.80 -7.01
CA ARG A 402 -29.71 -6.90 -7.55
C ARG A 402 -29.88 -6.15 -8.87
N VAL A 403 -29.09 -5.11 -9.09
CA VAL A 403 -29.17 -4.26 -10.29
C VAL A 403 -28.18 -4.71 -11.36
N THR A 404 -26.95 -5.02 -10.96
CA THR A 404 -25.85 -5.33 -11.89
C THR A 404 -25.74 -6.82 -12.24
N GLY A 405 -26.30 -7.72 -11.42
CA GLY A 405 -26.12 -9.17 -11.55
C GLY A 405 -24.72 -9.69 -11.14
N LEU A 406 -23.77 -8.80 -10.85
CA LEU A 406 -22.39 -9.17 -10.47
C LEU A 406 -22.32 -9.62 -9.01
N LYS A 407 -21.58 -10.68 -8.70
CA LYS A 407 -21.38 -11.17 -7.32
C LYS A 407 -20.73 -10.13 -6.42
N SER A 408 -19.79 -9.34 -6.96
CA SER A 408 -19.09 -8.23 -6.28
C SER A 408 -19.91 -6.93 -6.19
N GLY A 409 -21.08 -6.88 -6.81
CA GLY A 409 -21.95 -5.70 -6.89
C GLY A 409 -21.49 -4.71 -7.97
N ILE A 410 -20.28 -4.21 -7.92
CA ILE A 410 -19.62 -3.38 -8.94
C ILE A 410 -18.22 -3.92 -9.21
N THR A 411 -17.65 -3.54 -10.35
CA THR A 411 -16.26 -3.90 -10.68
C THR A 411 -15.28 -3.11 -9.83
N TYR A 412 -14.09 -3.67 -9.57
CA TYR A 412 -13.02 -2.95 -8.89
C TYR A 412 -12.62 -1.66 -9.64
N PHE A 413 -12.76 -1.62 -10.96
CA PHE A 413 -12.55 -0.39 -11.74
C PHE A 413 -13.56 0.71 -11.38
N GLN A 414 -14.85 0.38 -11.33
CA GLN A 414 -15.89 1.33 -10.91
C GLN A 414 -15.68 1.77 -9.47
N ARG A 415 -15.26 0.86 -8.60
CA ARG A 415 -14.94 1.14 -7.20
C ARG A 415 -13.79 2.14 -7.09
N MET A 416 -12.67 1.91 -7.81
CA MET A 416 -11.54 2.84 -7.84
C MET A 416 -11.93 4.21 -8.39
N GLY A 417 -12.65 4.26 -9.52
CA GLY A 417 -13.12 5.51 -10.13
C GLY A 417 -14.02 6.32 -9.19
N ALA A 418 -14.93 5.65 -8.46
CA ALA A 418 -15.74 6.30 -7.44
C ALA A 418 -14.87 6.86 -6.30
N GLY A 419 -13.85 6.12 -5.86
CA GLY A 419 -12.87 6.58 -4.87
C GLY A 419 -12.12 7.83 -5.33
N PHE A 420 -11.67 7.87 -6.58
CA PHE A 420 -11.02 9.06 -7.16
C PHE A 420 -11.96 10.26 -7.21
N ALA A 421 -13.21 10.07 -7.61
CA ALA A 421 -14.21 11.14 -7.62
C ALA A 421 -14.47 11.71 -6.20
N VAL A 422 -14.58 10.84 -5.19
CA VAL A 422 -14.75 11.26 -3.80
C VAL A 422 -13.50 11.99 -3.29
N SER A 423 -12.29 11.60 -3.72
CA SER A 423 -11.05 12.32 -3.36
C SER A 423 -11.06 13.76 -3.87
N VAL A 424 -11.52 13.99 -5.12
CA VAL A 424 -11.71 15.35 -5.67
C VAL A 424 -12.62 16.17 -4.74
N LEU A 425 -13.75 15.61 -4.32
CA LEU A 425 -14.68 16.28 -3.41
C LEU A 425 -14.05 16.56 -2.03
N GLY A 426 -13.25 15.62 -1.52
CA GLY A 426 -12.56 15.76 -0.23
C GLY A 426 -11.58 16.93 -0.22
N VAL A 427 -10.74 17.05 -1.25
CA VAL A 427 -9.78 18.15 -1.36
C VAL A 427 -10.48 19.49 -1.64
N ALA A 428 -11.52 19.50 -2.46
CA ALA A 428 -12.33 20.69 -2.71
C ALA A 428 -13.02 21.19 -1.43
N ALA A 429 -13.55 20.27 -0.60
CA ALA A 429 -14.10 20.61 0.72
C ALA A 429 -13.02 21.25 1.61
N GLY A 430 -11.79 20.72 1.61
CA GLY A 430 -10.65 21.32 2.29
C GLY A 430 -10.35 22.74 1.82
N ALA A 431 -10.38 23.00 0.51
CA ALA A 431 -10.20 24.33 -0.07
C ALA A 431 -11.26 25.33 0.42
N LEU A 432 -12.53 24.90 0.45
CA LEU A 432 -13.64 25.75 0.91
C LEU A 432 -13.54 26.06 2.41
N VAL A 433 -13.21 25.07 3.22
CA VAL A 433 -13.03 25.23 4.67
C VAL A 433 -11.87 26.19 4.95
N GLU A 434 -10.75 26.03 4.22
CA GLU A 434 -9.60 26.93 4.39
C GLU A 434 -9.91 28.36 3.96
N ALA A 435 -10.60 28.56 2.83
CA ALA A 435 -11.04 29.87 2.41
C ALA A 435 -11.92 30.56 3.47
N ARG A 436 -12.79 29.80 4.15
CA ARG A 436 -13.60 30.29 5.26
C ARG A 436 -12.74 30.61 6.49
N ARG A 437 -11.83 29.71 6.89
CA ARG A 437 -10.93 29.92 8.03
C ARG A 437 -10.13 31.23 7.88
N ARG A 438 -9.59 31.45 6.67
CA ARG A 438 -8.82 32.68 6.37
C ARG A 438 -9.66 33.95 6.44
N ARG A 439 -10.91 33.91 5.97
CA ARG A 439 -11.83 35.06 6.11
C ARG A 439 -12.07 35.38 7.58
N VAL A 440 -12.38 34.36 8.39
CA VAL A 440 -12.58 34.56 9.84
C VAL A 440 -11.32 35.10 10.52
N ALA A 441 -10.11 34.62 10.14
CA ALA A 441 -8.87 35.15 10.66
C ALA A 441 -8.65 36.63 10.25
N ALA A 442 -8.99 37.01 9.02
CA ALA A 442 -8.90 38.39 8.55
C ALA A 442 -9.90 39.30 9.25
N ASP A 443 -11.16 38.86 9.41
CA ASP A 443 -12.23 39.65 10.07
C ASP A 443 -11.90 39.98 11.53
N HIS A 444 -11.09 39.10 12.18
CA HIS A 444 -10.66 39.30 13.58
C HIS A 444 -9.23 39.89 13.69
N GLY A 445 -8.58 40.27 12.58
CA GLY A 445 -7.24 40.85 12.60
C GLY A 445 -6.12 39.91 13.04
N LEU A 446 -6.32 38.57 12.90
CA LEU A 446 -5.39 37.54 13.38
C LEU A 446 -4.37 37.07 12.32
N VAL A 447 -4.34 37.72 11.16
CA VAL A 447 -3.51 37.29 10.01
C VAL A 447 -2.02 37.32 10.33
N ASP A 448 -1.58 38.31 11.11
CA ASP A 448 -0.16 38.56 11.38
C ASP A 448 0.36 37.80 12.62
N ASP A 449 -0.51 37.24 13.43
CA ASP A 449 -0.13 36.44 14.59
C ASP A 449 -0.09 34.93 14.26
N PRO A 450 1.10 34.30 14.20
CA PRO A 450 1.25 32.89 13.87
C PRO A 450 0.70 31.95 14.96
N ASN A 451 0.53 32.43 16.19
CA ASN A 451 0.08 31.66 17.33
C ASN A 451 -1.40 31.89 17.66
N ALA A 452 -2.06 32.81 16.96
CA ALA A 452 -3.46 33.12 17.21
C ALA A 452 -4.38 31.95 16.88
N THR A 453 -5.31 31.66 17.79
CA THR A 453 -6.38 30.70 17.57
C THR A 453 -7.55 31.41 16.87
N VAL A 454 -7.86 30.98 15.66
CA VAL A 454 -9.02 31.49 14.89
C VAL A 454 -10.31 31.04 15.57
N PRO A 455 -11.29 31.90 15.82
CA PRO A 455 -12.56 31.56 16.47
C PRO A 455 -13.49 30.79 15.50
N MET A 456 -13.01 29.66 15.06
CA MET A 456 -13.72 28.72 14.20
C MET A 456 -13.49 27.31 14.72
N SER A 457 -14.56 26.55 14.94
CA SER A 457 -14.48 25.18 15.48
C SER A 457 -13.71 24.25 14.56
N VAL A 458 -12.85 23.41 15.13
CA VAL A 458 -12.08 22.37 14.43
C VAL A 458 -12.97 21.36 13.71
N PHE A 459 -14.23 21.19 14.11
CA PHE A 459 -15.18 20.27 13.47
C PHE A 459 -15.53 20.66 12.04
N TRP A 460 -15.21 21.88 11.58
CA TRP A 460 -15.31 22.24 10.18
C TRP A 460 -14.35 21.43 9.28
N LEU A 461 -13.31 20.82 9.85
CA LEU A 461 -12.41 19.93 9.12
C LEU A 461 -12.97 18.49 8.95
N VAL A 462 -14.02 18.11 9.71
CA VAL A 462 -14.58 16.74 9.65
C VAL A 462 -15.04 16.34 8.25
N PRO A 463 -15.73 17.16 7.46
CA PRO A 463 -16.14 16.78 6.11
C PRO A 463 -14.97 16.37 5.21
N GLN A 464 -13.83 17.10 5.24
CA GLN A 464 -12.66 16.73 4.44
C GLN A 464 -12.04 15.41 4.91
N TYR A 465 -11.90 15.19 6.23
CA TYR A 465 -11.40 13.93 6.78
C TYR A 465 -12.33 12.75 6.44
N ALA A 466 -13.64 12.95 6.57
CA ALA A 466 -14.64 11.93 6.27
C ALA A 466 -14.62 11.52 4.78
N LEU A 467 -14.59 12.51 3.87
CA LEU A 467 -14.50 12.24 2.44
C LEU A 467 -13.20 11.53 2.06
N HIS A 468 -12.07 11.86 2.70
CA HIS A 468 -10.83 11.09 2.53
C HIS A 468 -10.99 9.64 2.99
N GLY A 469 -11.64 9.39 4.13
CA GLY A 469 -11.90 8.02 4.61
C GLY A 469 -12.77 7.20 3.65
N VAL A 470 -13.80 7.80 3.05
CA VAL A 470 -14.61 7.16 1.99
C VAL A 470 -13.78 6.88 0.75
N SER A 471 -12.98 7.88 0.31
CA SER A 471 -12.08 7.72 -0.84
C SER A 471 -11.10 6.57 -0.61
N ASP A 472 -10.46 6.48 0.56
CA ASP A 472 -9.52 5.42 0.89
C ASP A 472 -10.19 4.03 0.89
N ALA A 473 -11.39 3.92 1.44
CA ALA A 473 -12.16 2.67 1.44
C ALA A 473 -12.48 2.17 0.02
N LEU A 474 -12.71 3.09 -0.91
CA LEU A 474 -13.05 2.74 -2.29
C LEU A 474 -11.80 2.58 -3.17
N SER A 475 -10.88 3.55 -3.17
CA SER A 475 -9.72 3.57 -4.07
C SER A 475 -8.64 2.59 -3.65
N THR A 476 -8.26 2.58 -2.37
CA THR A 476 -7.13 1.75 -1.87
C THR A 476 -7.48 0.27 -1.94
N VAL A 477 -8.68 -0.11 -1.47
CA VAL A 477 -9.13 -1.50 -1.54
C VAL A 477 -9.39 -1.94 -2.98
N GLY A 478 -10.02 -1.08 -3.79
CA GLY A 478 -10.22 -1.35 -5.22
C GLY A 478 -8.90 -1.52 -5.98
N HIS A 479 -7.88 -0.72 -5.66
CA HIS A 479 -6.54 -0.83 -6.24
C HIS A 479 -5.86 -2.15 -5.85
N MET A 480 -5.96 -2.56 -4.59
CA MET A 480 -5.43 -3.85 -4.14
C MET A 480 -6.14 -5.04 -4.83
N GLU A 481 -7.48 -4.99 -4.91
CA GLU A 481 -8.28 -5.99 -5.63
C GLU A 481 -7.88 -6.07 -7.10
N PHE A 482 -7.74 -4.92 -7.77
CA PHE A 482 -7.29 -4.84 -9.16
C PHE A 482 -5.91 -5.47 -9.37
N LEU A 483 -4.92 -5.08 -8.57
CA LEU A 483 -3.57 -5.62 -8.70
C LEU A 483 -3.53 -7.12 -8.41
N TYR A 484 -4.28 -7.59 -7.42
CA TYR A 484 -4.32 -9.00 -7.05
C TYR A 484 -5.03 -9.87 -8.10
N ASP A 485 -6.16 -9.39 -8.63
CA ASP A 485 -6.95 -10.13 -9.62
C ASP A 485 -6.26 -10.18 -10.99
N GLN A 486 -5.69 -9.06 -11.43
CA GLN A 486 -5.05 -8.96 -12.75
C GLN A 486 -3.62 -9.52 -12.78
N SER A 487 -2.98 -9.73 -11.63
CA SER A 487 -1.68 -10.39 -11.57
C SER A 487 -1.81 -11.91 -11.77
N PRO A 488 -0.85 -12.55 -12.44
CA PRO A 488 -0.73 -14.01 -12.45
C PRO A 488 -0.58 -14.56 -11.03
N GLU A 489 -1.03 -15.79 -10.78
CA GLU A 489 -1.00 -16.39 -9.44
C GLU A 489 0.40 -16.44 -8.84
N SER A 490 1.37 -16.83 -9.65
CA SER A 490 2.79 -16.88 -9.31
C SER A 490 3.39 -15.50 -8.96
N MET A 491 2.68 -14.40 -9.26
CA MET A 491 3.12 -13.02 -9.11
C MET A 491 2.26 -12.18 -8.16
N ARG A 492 1.35 -12.79 -7.42
CA ARG A 492 0.49 -12.08 -6.44
C ARG A 492 1.28 -11.36 -5.34
N SER A 493 2.46 -11.87 -4.97
CA SER A 493 3.40 -11.14 -4.09
C SER A 493 3.98 -9.89 -4.75
N SER A 494 4.23 -9.95 -6.06
CA SER A 494 4.67 -8.79 -6.85
C SER A 494 3.58 -7.73 -6.98
N ALA A 495 2.30 -8.12 -7.02
CA ALA A 495 1.17 -7.20 -6.98
C ALA A 495 1.15 -6.36 -5.70
N ALA A 496 1.35 -6.99 -4.55
CA ALA A 496 1.48 -6.27 -3.28
C ALA A 496 2.68 -5.32 -3.29
N ALA A 497 3.82 -5.73 -3.89
CA ALA A 497 4.96 -4.86 -4.06
C ALA A 497 4.67 -3.65 -4.94
N LEU A 498 3.94 -3.81 -6.06
CA LEU A 498 3.51 -2.70 -6.92
C LEU A 498 2.63 -1.68 -6.17
N PHE A 499 1.74 -2.16 -5.30
CA PHE A 499 0.94 -1.29 -4.44
C PHE A 499 1.81 -0.39 -3.56
N TRP A 500 2.81 -0.96 -2.90
CA TRP A 500 3.73 -0.20 -2.05
C TRP A 500 4.65 0.73 -2.86
N VAL A 501 5.08 0.33 -4.05
CA VAL A 501 5.85 1.18 -4.97
C VAL A 501 5.03 2.40 -5.40
N ALA A 502 3.73 2.24 -5.69
CA ALA A 502 2.85 3.38 -5.96
C ALA A 502 2.81 4.37 -4.79
N GLY A 503 2.72 3.84 -3.55
CA GLY A 503 2.80 4.63 -2.33
C GLY A 503 4.10 5.42 -2.22
N SER A 504 5.24 4.78 -2.50
CA SER A 504 6.55 5.41 -2.46
C SER A 504 6.68 6.54 -3.49
N ILE A 505 6.44 6.23 -4.77
CA ILE A 505 6.54 7.20 -5.86
C ILE A 505 5.58 8.37 -5.64
N GLY A 506 4.34 8.08 -5.19
CA GLY A 506 3.34 9.09 -4.89
C GLY A 506 3.80 10.08 -3.80
N ASN A 507 4.38 9.59 -2.70
CA ASN A 507 4.90 10.45 -1.64
C ASN A 507 6.07 11.33 -2.15
N TYR A 508 7.03 10.77 -2.88
CA TYR A 508 8.13 11.57 -3.43
C TYR A 508 7.62 12.61 -4.46
N LEU A 509 6.67 12.23 -5.32
CA LEU A 509 6.02 13.19 -6.24
C LEU A 509 5.27 14.28 -5.49
N GLY A 510 4.64 13.97 -4.37
CA GLY A 510 4.02 14.96 -3.49
C GLY A 510 5.02 15.98 -2.95
N THR A 511 6.20 15.53 -2.50
CA THR A 511 7.30 16.42 -2.09
C THR A 511 7.76 17.32 -3.24
N VAL A 512 7.91 16.74 -4.45
CA VAL A 512 8.25 17.53 -5.65
C VAL A 512 7.17 18.57 -5.93
N LEU A 513 5.89 18.21 -5.87
CA LEU A 513 4.76 19.13 -6.08
C LEU A 513 4.83 20.33 -5.13
N VAL A 514 4.98 20.08 -3.82
CA VAL A 514 5.08 21.14 -2.80
C VAL A 514 6.31 22.01 -3.05
N THR A 515 7.45 21.40 -3.35
CA THR A 515 8.71 22.14 -3.62
C THR A 515 8.58 23.02 -4.86
N VAL A 516 7.95 22.52 -5.94
CA VAL A 516 7.69 23.30 -7.16
C VAL A 516 6.75 24.48 -6.87
N VAL A 517 5.65 24.23 -6.15
CA VAL A 517 4.72 25.30 -5.74
C VAL A 517 5.42 26.35 -4.90
N GLN A 518 6.23 25.93 -3.92
CA GLN A 518 7.01 26.83 -3.08
C GLN A 518 7.97 27.70 -3.89
N SER A 519 8.72 27.09 -4.81
CA SER A 519 9.68 27.78 -5.67
C SER A 519 8.99 28.74 -6.65
N ALA A 520 7.92 28.28 -7.31
CA ALA A 520 7.17 29.06 -8.29
C ALA A 520 6.48 30.28 -7.66
N THR A 521 6.00 30.15 -6.43
CA THR A 521 5.33 31.24 -5.70
C THR A 521 6.29 32.07 -4.83
N LYS A 522 7.60 31.75 -4.86
CA LYS A 522 8.62 32.38 -3.99
C LYS A 522 8.22 32.34 -2.51
N GLY A 523 7.60 31.23 -2.08
CA GLY A 523 7.12 31.03 -0.71
C GLY A 523 5.81 31.76 -0.36
N ALA A 524 5.16 32.47 -1.30
CA ALA A 524 3.97 33.24 -0.98
C ALA A 524 2.75 32.39 -0.61
N TRP A 525 2.63 31.15 -1.11
CA TRP A 525 1.49 30.29 -0.82
C TRP A 525 1.68 29.45 0.44
N LEU A 526 2.90 29.01 0.74
CA LEU A 526 3.22 28.14 1.85
C LEU A 526 4.30 28.80 2.72
N GLN A 527 3.88 29.58 3.72
CA GLN A 527 4.74 30.32 4.63
C GLN A 527 4.83 29.60 5.99
N ASP A 528 5.65 30.09 6.94
CA ASP A 528 5.68 29.53 8.29
C ASP A 528 4.45 29.97 9.12
N ASN A 529 3.88 31.16 8.84
CA ASN A 529 2.65 31.61 9.45
C ASN A 529 1.42 31.09 8.70
N ILE A 530 0.72 30.09 9.26
CA ILE A 530 -0.46 29.48 8.66
C ILE A 530 -1.61 30.45 8.40
N ASN A 531 -1.73 31.54 9.16
CA ASN A 531 -2.79 32.52 8.97
C ASN A 531 -2.54 33.41 7.73
N ARG A 532 -1.27 33.53 7.27
CA ARG A 532 -0.90 34.19 6.03
C ARG A 532 -0.91 33.24 4.82
N TRP A 533 -0.99 31.92 5.02
CA TRP A 533 -0.96 30.96 3.93
C TRP A 533 -2.07 31.17 2.92
N ARG A 534 -1.75 30.84 1.67
CA ARG A 534 -2.70 30.65 0.59
C ARG A 534 -2.94 29.15 0.35
N LEU A 535 -3.17 28.42 1.46
CA LEU A 535 -3.41 26.98 1.40
C LEU A 535 -4.69 26.63 0.62
N ASP A 536 -5.67 27.54 0.60
CA ASP A 536 -6.83 27.48 -0.27
C ASP A 536 -6.46 27.33 -1.75
N TYR A 537 -5.47 28.10 -2.25
CA TYR A 537 -5.01 28.01 -3.63
C TYR A 537 -4.27 26.69 -3.89
N TYR A 538 -3.46 26.23 -2.94
CA TYR A 538 -2.81 24.93 -3.04
C TYR A 538 -3.85 23.79 -3.15
N TYR A 539 -4.88 23.79 -2.31
CA TYR A 539 -5.94 22.79 -2.39
C TYR A 539 -6.75 22.86 -3.69
N TRP A 540 -7.00 24.05 -4.25
CA TRP A 540 -7.62 24.18 -5.57
C TRP A 540 -6.74 23.65 -6.69
N LEU A 541 -5.41 23.89 -6.63
CA LEU A 541 -4.45 23.31 -7.58
C LEU A 541 -4.48 21.77 -7.52
N VAL A 542 -4.45 21.21 -6.31
CA VAL A 542 -4.52 19.75 -6.10
C VAL A 542 -5.86 19.19 -6.58
N THR A 543 -6.97 19.88 -6.33
CA THR A 543 -8.29 19.51 -6.86
C THR A 543 -8.29 19.44 -8.38
N PHE A 544 -7.71 20.43 -9.05
CA PHE A 544 -7.58 20.45 -10.51
C PHE A 544 -6.75 19.26 -11.01
N LEU A 545 -5.61 18.96 -10.39
CA LEU A 545 -4.77 17.81 -10.74
C LEU A 545 -5.51 16.48 -10.54
N LEU A 546 -6.33 16.37 -9.50
CA LEU A 546 -7.15 15.18 -9.26
C LEU A 546 -8.28 15.02 -10.29
N VAL A 547 -8.87 16.10 -10.77
CA VAL A 547 -9.84 16.06 -11.87
C VAL A 547 -9.17 15.56 -13.15
N LEU A 548 -7.98 16.08 -13.49
CA LEU A 548 -7.20 15.59 -14.63
C LEU A 548 -6.85 14.11 -14.48
N ASN A 549 -6.47 13.69 -13.28
CA ASN A 549 -6.18 12.28 -12.98
C ASN A 549 -7.42 11.39 -13.12
N LEU A 550 -8.58 11.85 -12.70
CA LEU A 550 -9.84 11.11 -12.89
C LEU A 550 -10.17 10.94 -14.38
N VAL A 551 -9.99 11.98 -15.19
CA VAL A 551 -10.16 11.90 -16.65
C VAL A 551 -9.15 10.91 -17.25
N TYR A 552 -7.86 11.02 -16.86
CA TYR A 552 -6.82 10.06 -17.26
C TYR A 552 -7.20 8.62 -16.90
N TYR A 553 -7.67 8.39 -15.69
CA TYR A 553 -8.12 7.08 -15.23
C TYR A 553 -9.25 6.52 -16.10
N ILE A 554 -10.29 7.32 -16.39
CA ILE A 554 -11.42 6.92 -17.23
C ILE A 554 -10.96 6.55 -18.64
N VAL A 555 -10.04 7.34 -19.23
CA VAL A 555 -9.46 7.05 -20.55
C VAL A 555 -8.68 5.73 -20.51
N CYS A 556 -7.79 5.55 -19.52
CA CYS A 556 -7.01 4.31 -19.39
C CYS A 556 -7.91 3.08 -19.18
N PHE A 557 -8.96 3.23 -18.38
CA PHE A 557 -9.93 2.15 -18.15
C PHE A 557 -10.65 1.74 -19.44
N HIS A 558 -11.01 2.69 -20.28
CA HIS A 558 -11.70 2.41 -21.55
C HIS A 558 -10.85 1.56 -22.52
N PHE A 559 -9.52 1.72 -22.47
CA PHE A 559 -8.59 0.95 -23.32
C PHE A 559 -7.99 -0.27 -22.64
N TYR A 560 -8.40 -0.58 -21.40
CA TYR A 560 -7.82 -1.69 -20.64
C TYR A 560 -8.37 -3.04 -21.10
N THR A 561 -7.48 -3.99 -21.39
CA THR A 561 -7.83 -5.36 -21.76
C THR A 561 -7.52 -6.31 -20.59
N VAL A 562 -8.55 -7.02 -20.16
CA VAL A 562 -8.47 -8.00 -19.05
C VAL A 562 -7.68 -9.24 -19.49
N LYS A 563 -6.96 -9.89 -18.57
CA LYS A 563 -6.23 -11.14 -18.83
C LYS A 563 -7.17 -12.29 -19.19
N ILE A 564 -6.74 -13.18 -20.09
CA ILE A 564 -7.50 -14.33 -20.57
C ILE A 564 -6.74 -15.61 -20.22
N PHE A 565 -7.45 -16.61 -19.66
CA PHE A 565 -6.89 -17.93 -19.34
C PHE A 565 -7.33 -18.98 -20.38
N GLU A 566 -6.48 -19.99 -20.60
CA GLU A 566 -6.85 -21.21 -21.33
C GLU A 566 -7.85 -22.00 -20.47
N VAL A 567 -9.05 -22.26 -21.02
CA VAL A 567 -10.06 -23.09 -20.37
C VAL A 567 -9.75 -24.54 -20.76
N ASP A 568 -9.29 -25.36 -19.80
CA ASP A 568 -9.19 -26.80 -20.01
C ASP A 568 -10.60 -27.38 -20.19
N ASN A 569 -10.92 -27.85 -21.41
CA ASN A 569 -12.18 -28.50 -21.76
C ASN A 569 -12.27 -29.93 -21.16
N ALA A 570 -12.08 -30.08 -19.87
CA ALA A 570 -12.28 -31.32 -19.15
C ALA A 570 -13.26 -31.08 -17.97
N GLY A 571 -14.55 -31.07 -18.31
CA GLY A 571 -15.61 -31.52 -17.40
C GLY A 571 -15.97 -30.66 -16.20
N ASP A 572 -16.09 -29.31 -16.33
CA ASP A 572 -16.84 -28.50 -15.35
C ASP A 572 -17.23 -27.13 -15.94
N ASP A 573 -18.15 -27.15 -16.87
CA ASP A 573 -18.58 -26.00 -17.68
C ASP A 573 -19.53 -25.01 -16.98
N VAL A 574 -19.72 -25.05 -15.67
CA VAL A 574 -20.80 -24.25 -15.06
C VAL A 574 -20.36 -23.23 -14.02
N GLN A 575 -19.11 -23.21 -13.57
CA GLN A 575 -18.80 -22.39 -12.38
C GLN A 575 -17.67 -21.35 -12.51
N ARG A 576 -17.06 -21.11 -13.68
CA ARG A 576 -15.97 -20.14 -13.86
C ARG A 576 -16.25 -18.94 -14.76
N ARG A 577 -17.49 -18.74 -15.17
CA ARG A 577 -17.96 -17.51 -15.85
C ARG A 577 -18.60 -16.56 -14.86
N GLY A 578 -17.90 -15.97 -13.96
CA GLY A 578 -18.69 -15.17 -13.05
C GLY A 578 -18.06 -14.15 -12.15
N ASP A 579 -16.84 -13.75 -12.30
CA ASP A 579 -16.36 -12.72 -11.38
C ASP A 579 -15.53 -11.58 -12.02
N GLY A 580 -15.69 -11.30 -13.31
CA GLY A 580 -15.06 -10.11 -13.87
C GLY A 580 -15.42 -9.87 -15.32
N CYS A 581 -16.15 -8.82 -15.58
CA CYS A 581 -16.37 -8.16 -16.86
C CYS A 581 -16.75 -9.08 -18.04
N GLU A 582 -18.03 -9.37 -18.22
CA GLU A 582 -18.55 -9.67 -19.54
C GLU A 582 -18.32 -8.45 -20.45
N ALA A 583 -17.49 -8.68 -21.49
CA ALA A 583 -17.40 -7.76 -22.60
C ALA A 583 -18.81 -7.56 -23.18
N VAL A 584 -19.21 -6.33 -23.37
CA VAL A 584 -20.41 -5.94 -24.13
C VAL A 584 -20.29 -6.60 -25.50
N PRO A 585 -21.25 -7.43 -25.95
CA PRO A 585 -21.21 -7.98 -27.29
C PRO A 585 -21.36 -6.83 -28.28
N GLU A 586 -20.34 -6.68 -29.15
CA GLU A 586 -20.51 -5.88 -30.37
C GLU A 586 -21.71 -6.42 -31.14
N SER A 587 -22.73 -5.57 -31.30
CA SER A 587 -23.89 -5.85 -32.11
C SER A 587 -23.45 -6.08 -33.55
N ASP A 588 -23.69 -7.28 -34.06
CA ASP A 588 -23.65 -7.64 -35.48
C ASP A 588 -24.54 -6.67 -36.29
N LYS A 589 -23.88 -5.72 -36.94
CA LYS A 589 -24.42 -5.05 -38.13
C LYS A 589 -23.78 -5.74 -39.33
N HIS A 590 -24.40 -6.84 -39.80
CA HIS A 590 -24.40 -7.25 -41.21
C HIS A 590 -25.18 -8.56 -41.37
N ALA A 591 -26.44 -8.43 -41.68
CA ALA A 591 -27.13 -9.36 -42.58
C ALA A 591 -28.31 -8.63 -43.21
N GLY A 592 -28.01 -7.95 -44.27
CA GLY A 592 -29.01 -7.53 -45.21
C GLY A 592 -29.22 -8.63 -46.25
N SER A 593 -30.50 -8.80 -46.60
CA SER A 593 -31.00 -9.22 -47.93
C SER A 593 -30.64 -10.63 -48.43
N ARG A 594 -31.64 -11.48 -48.43
CA ARG A 594 -32.27 -12.09 -49.64
C ARG A 594 -33.16 -13.26 -49.28
N ASN A 595 -34.32 -13.09 -49.75
CA ASN A 595 -35.48 -13.86 -50.21
C ASN A 595 -36.62 -13.97 -49.26
#